data_9a3ab887353c509dfcb088e9892ac938
#
_entry.id   9a3ab887353c509dfcb088e9892ac938
#
_cell.length_a   1.000
_cell.length_b   1.000
_cell.length_c   1.000
_cell.angle_alpha   90.00
_cell.angle_beta   90.00
_cell.angle_gamma   90.00
#
_symmetry.space_group_name_H-M   'P 1'
#
loop_
_entity.id
_entity.type
_entity.pdbx_description
1 polymer ?
#
loop_
_entity_poly.entity_id
_entity_poly.type
_entity_poly.pdbx_seq_one_letter_code
_entity_poly.pdbx_strand_id
1 'polypeptide(L)'
;MDWQVSALAFGAGRLPLSDENHAISLLRQAVDSGVNYIDLGFSVDTAQYKKRILQVSRALEGSYKETVKVAATLPSTVSSLTEFDRFLDYLEPLCIDFLLLGWLNNRIWEKLGGMGILGWLEKAKTKGEFHHFGFSFHDDFQSLRTILNAYDGWTLCQFKYSYMDIDHHPGHGGLQLADHKGLGVVVSSPLKGRRLSTRLPDTVSKILTNAEVKRTPIEWGLRWVWNHPEVSTVIDDIGSMQQLTEDLRISDIALASNLTISEEILMSQVRDAYRSLKPVPCTACRSCMPCPMNIDVPRIFELYNDAVMYDDPDTPSVCFRKEGHQIENCTECGLCLQRCGMSIAILERLRDTLRMFGGKEV
;
A
#
# COMPACT_ATOMS: atom_id res chain seq x y z
N MET A 1 -5.32 8.74 22.48
CA MET A 1 -5.31 10.02 21.72
C MET A 1 -6.53 10.01 20.83
N ASP A 2 -7.47 10.95 21.04
CA ASP A 2 -8.71 10.93 20.26
C ASP A 2 -8.57 11.78 18.99
N TRP A 3 -7.79 11.29 18.03
CA TRP A 3 -7.76 11.88 16.71
C TRP A 3 -8.93 11.31 15.91
N GLN A 4 -9.91 12.12 15.60
CA GLN A 4 -10.98 11.75 14.67
C GLN A 4 -10.52 12.03 13.25
N VAL A 5 -10.31 10.97 12.48
CA VAL A 5 -10.03 11.04 11.04
C VAL A 5 -11.22 10.52 10.25
N SER A 6 -11.41 11.05 9.03
CA SER A 6 -12.46 10.58 8.13
C SER A 6 -12.21 9.13 7.72
N ALA A 7 -13.26 8.36 7.50
CA ALA A 7 -13.14 6.97 7.04
C ALA A 7 -12.38 6.87 5.71
N LEU A 8 -12.63 7.82 4.79
CA LEU A 8 -11.87 8.00 3.56
C LEU A 8 -10.73 9.00 3.79
N ALA A 9 -9.51 8.63 3.45
CA ALA A 9 -8.35 9.50 3.36
C ALA A 9 -8.03 9.79 1.89
N PHE A 10 -7.61 11.02 1.60
CA PHE A 10 -7.21 11.41 0.27
C PHE A 10 -5.74 11.05 0.00
N GLY A 11 -5.51 10.09 -0.89
CA GLY A 11 -4.18 9.78 -1.41
C GLY A 11 -3.79 10.74 -2.54
N ALA A 12 -2.76 11.55 -2.33
CA ALA A 12 -2.28 12.51 -3.32
C ALA A 12 -1.36 11.88 -4.40
N GLY A 13 -1.18 10.56 -4.35
CA GLY A 13 -0.30 9.84 -5.28
C GLY A 13 -0.66 10.00 -6.77
N ARG A 14 -1.95 10.20 -7.06
CA ARG A 14 -2.51 10.37 -8.42
C ARG A 14 -3.00 11.77 -8.74
N LEU A 15 -2.66 12.78 -7.93
CA LEU A 15 -2.99 14.16 -8.27
C LEU A 15 -2.51 14.52 -9.68
N PRO A 16 -3.33 15.24 -10.48
CA PRO A 16 -2.97 15.64 -11.84
C PRO A 16 -1.90 16.74 -11.82
N LEU A 17 -0.63 16.34 -11.73
CA LEU A 17 0.50 17.27 -11.61
C LEU A 17 0.64 18.24 -12.79
N SER A 18 0.08 17.95 -13.95
CA SER A 18 0.09 18.82 -15.13
C SER A 18 -0.98 19.91 -15.07
N ASP A 19 -2.04 19.73 -14.27
CA ASP A 19 -3.15 20.67 -14.12
C ASP A 19 -3.34 21.03 -12.64
N GLU A 20 -2.68 22.11 -12.25
CA GLU A 20 -2.69 22.58 -10.86
C GLU A 20 -4.08 23.01 -10.38
N ASN A 21 -4.84 23.71 -11.22
CA ASN A 21 -6.18 24.16 -10.84
C ASN A 21 -7.11 22.96 -10.58
N HIS A 22 -7.02 21.95 -11.42
CA HIS A 22 -7.79 20.73 -11.23
C HIS A 22 -7.35 19.97 -9.96
N ALA A 23 -6.05 19.88 -9.71
CA ALA A 23 -5.51 19.25 -8.49
C ALA A 23 -6.00 19.95 -7.21
N ILE A 24 -5.93 21.29 -7.17
CA ILE A 24 -6.42 22.11 -6.05
C ILE A 24 -7.94 21.96 -5.86
N SER A 25 -8.72 22.05 -6.97
CA SER A 25 -10.16 21.88 -6.90
C SER A 25 -10.58 20.50 -6.38
N LEU A 26 -9.91 19.46 -6.85
CA LEU A 26 -10.16 18.08 -6.43
C LEU A 26 -9.92 17.89 -4.93
N LEU A 27 -8.81 18.43 -4.42
CA LEU A 27 -8.43 18.30 -3.02
C LEU A 27 -9.36 19.12 -2.11
N ARG A 28 -9.67 20.37 -2.50
CA ARG A 28 -10.62 21.21 -1.75
C ARG A 28 -12.01 20.60 -1.70
N GLN A 29 -12.50 20.05 -2.83
CA GLN A 29 -13.79 19.34 -2.85
C GLN A 29 -13.79 18.14 -1.88
N ALA A 30 -12.71 17.40 -1.77
CA ALA A 30 -12.59 16.32 -0.80
C ALA A 30 -12.72 16.83 0.64
N VAL A 31 -12.00 17.92 0.97
CA VAL A 31 -12.02 18.52 2.31
C VAL A 31 -13.40 19.11 2.62
N ASP A 32 -14.02 19.84 1.68
CA ASP A 32 -15.37 20.38 1.80
C ASP A 32 -16.42 19.28 2.03
N SER A 33 -16.15 18.06 1.56
CA SER A 33 -16.97 16.88 1.76
C SER A 33 -16.62 16.08 3.03
N GLY A 34 -15.78 16.62 3.92
CA GLY A 34 -15.45 16.04 5.22
C GLY A 34 -14.20 15.16 5.27
N VAL A 35 -13.46 15.01 4.18
CA VAL A 35 -12.16 14.32 4.22
C VAL A 35 -11.16 15.17 4.99
N ASN A 36 -10.58 14.63 6.05
CA ASN A 36 -9.67 15.37 6.93
C ASN A 36 -8.30 14.70 7.12
N TYR A 37 -7.99 13.65 6.34
CA TYR A 37 -6.66 13.03 6.30
C TYR A 37 -6.15 13.01 4.86
N ILE A 38 -4.97 13.60 4.65
CA ILE A 38 -4.33 13.68 3.34
C ILE A 38 -2.98 12.99 3.42
N ASP A 39 -2.79 11.95 2.60
CA ASP A 39 -1.51 11.26 2.44
C ASP A 39 -0.79 11.81 1.20
N LEU A 40 0.40 12.36 1.38
CA LEU A 40 1.22 12.86 0.27
C LEU A 40 1.70 11.74 -0.66
N GLY A 41 1.57 10.49 -0.22
CA GLY A 41 2.13 9.35 -0.90
C GLY A 41 3.65 9.40 -0.96
N PHE A 42 4.24 8.54 -1.76
CA PHE A 42 5.67 8.51 -2.00
C PHE A 42 5.97 8.65 -3.51
N SER A 43 7.08 9.30 -3.85
CA SER A 43 7.61 9.31 -5.21
C SER A 43 9.12 9.21 -5.18
N VAL A 44 9.67 8.33 -6.03
CA VAL A 44 11.12 8.25 -6.27
C VAL A 44 11.62 9.44 -7.10
N ASP A 45 10.73 10.07 -7.85
CA ASP A 45 11.02 11.30 -8.59
C ASP A 45 10.83 12.51 -7.65
N THR A 46 11.94 13.07 -7.21
CA THR A 46 11.98 14.21 -6.30
C THR A 46 11.29 15.45 -6.89
N ALA A 47 11.36 15.68 -8.21
CA ALA A 47 10.74 16.83 -8.85
C ALA A 47 9.22 16.72 -8.84
N GLN A 48 8.69 15.54 -9.16
CA GLN A 48 7.25 15.26 -9.06
C GLN A 48 6.77 15.34 -7.62
N TYR A 49 7.54 14.83 -6.65
CA TYR A 49 7.18 14.89 -5.24
C TYR A 49 7.09 16.34 -4.75
N LYS A 50 8.10 17.19 -5.04
CA LYS A 50 8.07 18.62 -4.71
C LYS A 50 6.88 19.34 -5.34
N LYS A 51 6.56 19.03 -6.59
CA LYS A 51 5.40 19.63 -7.27
C LYS A 51 4.09 19.26 -6.58
N ARG A 52 3.96 18.00 -6.14
CA ARG A 52 2.80 17.52 -5.35
C ARG A 52 2.70 18.28 -4.01
N ILE A 53 3.79 18.40 -3.28
CA ILE A 53 3.83 19.16 -2.02
C ILE A 53 3.33 20.60 -2.23
N LEU A 54 3.81 21.29 -3.26
CA LEU A 54 3.36 22.65 -3.57
C LEU A 54 1.87 22.71 -3.93
N GLN A 55 1.36 21.77 -4.71
CA GLN A 55 -0.08 21.73 -5.05
C GLN A 55 -0.94 21.48 -3.81
N VAL A 56 -0.54 20.54 -2.94
CA VAL A 56 -1.23 20.29 -1.67
C VAL A 56 -1.16 21.51 -0.76
N SER A 57 0.01 22.15 -0.63
CA SER A 57 0.17 23.38 0.18
C SER A 57 -0.78 24.49 -0.29
N ARG A 58 -0.86 24.75 -1.61
CA ARG A 58 -1.78 25.76 -2.18
C ARG A 58 -3.26 25.38 -2.00
N ALA A 59 -3.58 24.10 -2.09
CA ALA A 59 -4.95 23.66 -1.84
C ALA A 59 -5.36 23.90 -0.38
N LEU A 60 -4.42 23.78 0.55
CA LEU A 60 -4.63 23.95 2.00
C LEU A 60 -4.43 25.38 2.51
N GLU A 61 -4.32 26.38 1.65
CA GLU A 61 -4.27 27.77 2.07
C GLU A 61 -5.57 28.22 2.76
N GLY A 62 -5.44 29.15 3.70
CA GLY A 62 -6.57 29.68 4.47
C GLY A 62 -7.08 28.69 5.53
N SER A 63 -8.38 28.60 5.68
CA SER A 63 -9.05 27.76 6.70
C SER A 63 -8.86 26.26 6.49
N TYR A 64 -8.53 25.81 5.27
CA TYR A 64 -8.34 24.41 4.97
C TYR A 64 -7.21 23.77 5.79
N LYS A 65 -6.16 24.52 6.08
CA LYS A 65 -5.01 24.04 6.86
C LYS A 65 -5.39 23.56 8.26
N GLU A 66 -6.41 24.17 8.86
CA GLU A 66 -6.84 23.87 10.23
C GLU A 66 -7.76 22.64 10.32
N THR A 67 -8.36 22.24 9.19
CA THR A 67 -9.37 21.19 9.12
C THR A 67 -8.80 19.82 8.78
N VAL A 68 -7.56 19.74 8.28
CA VAL A 68 -6.97 18.49 7.78
C VAL A 68 -5.73 18.07 8.55
N LYS A 69 -5.42 16.79 8.48
CA LYS A 69 -4.19 16.16 8.93
C LYS A 69 -3.38 15.69 7.73
N VAL A 70 -2.12 16.11 7.67
CA VAL A 70 -1.23 15.78 6.55
C VAL A 70 -0.23 14.72 6.99
N ALA A 71 -0.17 13.64 6.22
CA ALA A 71 0.82 12.57 6.38
C ALA A 71 1.86 12.62 5.26
N ALA A 72 3.13 12.47 5.62
CA ALA A 72 4.25 12.39 4.70
C ALA A 72 5.09 11.15 4.97
N THR A 73 5.55 10.49 3.92
CA THR A 73 6.37 9.27 4.04
C THR A 73 7.81 9.56 3.67
N LEU A 74 8.73 9.30 4.62
CA LEU A 74 10.18 9.39 4.42
C LEU A 74 10.68 8.26 3.51
N PRO A 75 11.66 8.51 2.65
CA PRO A 75 12.31 7.46 1.89
C PRO A 75 13.09 6.51 2.81
N SER A 76 12.96 5.20 2.63
CA SER A 76 13.69 4.19 3.43
C SER A 76 15.10 3.88 2.89
N THR A 77 15.40 4.32 1.68
CA THR A 77 16.67 4.03 0.97
C THR A 77 17.76 5.07 1.21
N VAL A 78 17.80 5.62 2.43
CA VAL A 78 18.80 6.63 2.82
C VAL A 78 20.12 5.98 3.27
N SER A 79 21.22 6.72 3.11
CA SER A 79 22.56 6.33 3.56
C SER A 79 22.94 6.98 4.89
N SER A 80 22.28 8.05 5.28
CA SER A 80 22.53 8.80 6.52
C SER A 80 21.27 9.50 7.02
N LEU A 81 21.21 9.84 8.31
CA LEU A 81 20.10 10.60 8.89
C LEU A 81 20.01 12.02 8.34
N THR A 82 21.11 12.60 7.86
CA THR A 82 21.13 13.93 7.23
C THR A 82 20.32 14.00 5.93
N GLU A 83 20.09 12.86 5.28
CA GLU A 83 19.18 12.81 4.12
C GLU A 83 17.73 13.02 4.54
N PHE A 84 17.34 12.58 5.73
CA PHE A 84 16.02 12.87 6.29
C PHE A 84 15.87 14.36 6.62
N ASP A 85 16.90 15.02 7.17
CA ASP A 85 16.86 16.48 7.41
C ASP A 85 16.58 17.22 6.10
N ARG A 86 17.29 16.87 5.01
CA ARG A 86 17.04 17.46 3.68
C ARG A 86 15.64 17.13 3.14
N PHE A 87 15.09 15.99 3.49
CA PHE A 87 13.73 15.64 3.08
C PHE A 87 12.70 16.49 3.82
N LEU A 88 12.90 16.76 5.12
CA LEU A 88 12.06 17.68 5.89
C LEU A 88 12.05 19.10 5.29
N ASP A 89 13.19 19.59 4.76
CA ASP A 89 13.24 20.88 4.04
C ASP A 89 12.26 20.93 2.86
N TYR A 90 11.99 19.80 2.21
CA TYR A 90 11.00 19.77 1.10
C TYR A 90 9.57 19.87 1.62
N LEU A 91 9.31 19.44 2.86
CA LEU A 91 7.99 19.47 3.47
C LEU A 91 7.65 20.82 4.12
N GLU A 92 8.64 21.75 4.25
CA GLU A 92 8.48 23.07 4.88
C GLU A 92 7.20 23.84 4.49
N PRO A 93 6.73 23.79 3.22
CA PRO A 93 5.48 24.46 2.84
C PRO A 93 4.22 23.91 3.54
N LEU A 94 4.31 22.76 4.20
CA LEU A 94 3.21 22.08 4.86
C LEU A 94 3.46 21.92 6.36
N CYS A 95 2.39 21.94 7.14
CA CYS A 95 2.43 21.46 8.51
C CYS A 95 2.22 19.95 8.47
N ILE A 96 3.20 19.16 8.91
CA ILE A 96 3.12 17.71 8.90
C ILE A 96 2.59 17.21 10.23
N ASP A 97 1.42 16.58 10.22
CA ASP A 97 0.85 15.95 11.39
C ASP A 97 1.47 14.58 11.65
N PHE A 98 1.63 13.78 10.60
CA PHE A 98 2.14 12.41 10.69
C PHE A 98 3.34 12.21 9.76
N LEU A 99 4.48 11.89 10.31
CA LEU A 99 5.67 11.49 9.55
C LEU A 99 5.82 9.96 9.60
N LEU A 100 5.88 9.30 8.44
CA LEU A 100 6.00 7.85 8.36
C LEU A 100 7.39 7.44 7.87
N LEU A 101 8.03 6.49 8.54
CA LEU A 101 9.15 5.76 7.96
C LEU A 101 8.64 4.89 6.81
N GLY A 102 9.15 5.12 5.61
CA GLY A 102 8.65 4.47 4.40
C GLY A 102 9.04 3.00 4.29
N TRP A 103 8.09 2.16 3.90
CA TRP A 103 8.30 0.78 3.45
C TRP A 103 9.13 -0.09 4.39
N LEU A 104 8.88 0.01 5.70
CA LEU A 104 9.60 -0.80 6.67
C LEU A 104 9.40 -2.29 6.41
N ASN A 105 10.52 -2.99 6.45
CA ASN A 105 10.65 -4.42 6.58
C ASN A 105 11.77 -4.71 7.59
N ASN A 106 12.01 -5.95 7.94
CA ASN A 106 13.03 -6.29 8.94
C ASN A 106 14.41 -5.74 8.57
N ARG A 107 14.83 -5.87 7.31
CA ARG A 107 16.15 -5.40 6.84
C ARG A 107 16.29 -3.87 6.94
N ILE A 108 15.27 -3.13 6.54
CA ILE A 108 15.27 -1.67 6.61
C ILE A 108 15.25 -1.21 8.06
N TRP A 109 14.45 -1.89 8.90
CA TRP A 109 14.38 -1.60 10.33
C TRP A 109 15.74 -1.76 11.02
N GLU A 110 16.43 -2.88 10.79
CA GLU A 110 17.78 -3.14 11.33
C GLU A 110 18.77 -2.05 10.89
N LYS A 111 18.74 -1.68 9.59
CA LYS A 111 19.59 -0.63 9.04
C LYS A 111 19.33 0.73 9.72
N LEU A 112 18.07 1.16 9.78
CA LEU A 112 17.70 2.44 10.38
C LEU A 112 17.95 2.45 11.89
N GLY A 113 17.72 1.33 12.58
CA GLY A 113 18.04 1.16 13.99
C GLY A 113 19.54 1.36 14.26
N GLY A 114 20.41 0.74 13.44
CA GLY A 114 21.86 0.95 13.49
C GLY A 114 22.32 2.40 13.26
N MET A 115 21.50 3.21 12.59
CA MET A 115 21.73 4.63 12.36
C MET A 115 21.19 5.53 13.49
N GLY A 116 20.44 4.96 14.47
CA GLY A 116 19.83 5.72 15.56
C GLY A 116 18.55 6.47 15.19
N ILE A 117 17.73 5.90 14.29
CA ILE A 117 16.53 6.55 13.75
C ILE A 117 15.54 7.01 14.81
N LEU A 118 15.32 6.22 15.87
CA LEU A 118 14.37 6.60 16.94
C LEU A 118 14.80 7.89 17.65
N GLY A 119 16.10 8.03 17.96
CA GLY A 119 16.64 9.27 18.56
C GLY A 119 16.50 10.47 17.62
N TRP A 120 16.66 10.27 16.31
CA TRP A 120 16.44 11.31 15.32
C TRP A 120 14.95 11.73 15.25
N LEU A 121 14.02 10.77 15.22
CA LEU A 121 12.57 11.04 15.20
C LEU A 121 12.12 11.83 16.43
N GLU A 122 12.54 11.43 17.64
CA GLU A 122 12.20 12.14 18.88
C GLU A 122 12.75 13.57 18.89
N LYS A 123 13.98 13.76 18.42
CA LYS A 123 14.61 15.08 18.33
C LYS A 123 13.89 15.97 17.32
N ALA A 124 13.54 15.47 16.15
CA ALA A 124 12.84 16.23 15.12
C ALA A 124 11.41 16.58 15.57
N LYS A 125 10.70 15.65 16.21
CA LYS A 125 9.40 15.91 16.84
C LYS A 125 9.47 17.01 17.92
N THR A 126 10.49 16.98 18.78
CA THR A 126 10.69 17.99 19.81
C THR A 126 10.96 19.38 19.23
N LYS A 127 11.55 19.45 18.05
CA LYS A 127 11.73 20.70 17.29
C LYS A 127 10.45 21.21 16.62
N GLY A 128 9.38 20.40 16.58
CA GLY A 128 8.13 20.76 15.94
C GLY A 128 8.11 20.54 14.42
N GLU A 129 9.04 19.75 13.88
CA GLU A 129 9.09 19.43 12.45
C GLU A 129 7.85 18.61 12.00
N PHE A 130 7.25 17.87 12.92
CA PHE A 130 6.00 17.14 12.77
C PHE A 130 5.38 16.83 14.14
N HIS A 131 4.10 16.47 14.20
CA HIS A 131 3.41 16.22 15.46
C HIS A 131 3.54 14.78 15.94
N HIS A 132 3.39 13.81 15.04
CA HIS A 132 3.38 12.38 15.33
C HIS A 132 4.22 11.62 14.31
N PHE A 133 4.65 10.42 14.65
CA PHE A 133 5.32 9.57 13.68
C PHE A 133 4.87 8.11 13.78
N GLY A 134 5.00 7.43 12.67
CA GLY A 134 4.67 6.04 12.47
C GLY A 134 5.48 5.44 11.34
N PHE A 135 4.93 4.45 10.70
CA PHE A 135 5.62 3.81 9.58
C PHE A 135 4.64 3.22 8.56
N SER A 136 5.06 3.14 7.30
CA SER A 136 4.44 2.26 6.32
C SER A 136 5.18 0.92 6.29
N PHE A 137 4.44 -0.19 6.25
CA PHE A 137 4.97 -1.52 6.48
C PHE A 137 4.74 -2.46 5.29
N HIS A 138 5.76 -3.27 4.97
CA HIS A 138 5.76 -4.18 3.82
C HIS A 138 6.57 -5.44 4.12
N ASP A 139 6.16 -6.20 5.14
CA ASP A 139 6.81 -7.48 5.49
C ASP A 139 5.80 -8.40 6.21
N ASP A 140 6.27 -9.50 6.73
CA ASP A 140 5.46 -10.48 7.43
C ASP A 140 5.05 -10.04 8.86
N PHE A 141 4.14 -10.80 9.46
CA PHE A 141 3.64 -10.55 10.81
C PHE A 141 4.73 -10.54 11.89
N GLN A 142 5.77 -11.37 11.77
CA GLN A 142 6.84 -11.45 12.77
C GLN A 142 7.70 -10.19 12.75
N SER A 143 8.00 -9.69 11.56
CA SER A 143 8.70 -8.42 11.34
C SER A 143 7.91 -7.25 11.92
N LEU A 144 6.58 -7.20 11.70
CA LEU A 144 5.71 -6.19 12.30
C LEU A 144 5.77 -6.25 13.83
N ARG A 145 5.63 -7.44 14.41
CA ARG A 145 5.71 -7.63 15.85
C ARG A 145 7.05 -7.17 16.43
N THR A 146 8.14 -7.41 15.73
CA THR A 146 9.47 -6.98 16.14
C THR A 146 9.56 -5.45 16.19
N ILE A 147 9.08 -4.76 15.15
CA ILE A 147 9.09 -3.28 15.07
C ILE A 147 8.20 -2.66 16.15
N LEU A 148 7.00 -3.21 16.34
CA LEU A 148 6.06 -2.73 17.36
C LEU A 148 6.56 -2.92 18.79
N ASN A 149 7.30 -4.00 19.05
CA ASN A 149 7.87 -4.26 20.39
C ASN A 149 9.17 -3.49 20.65
N ALA A 150 9.82 -2.97 19.61
CA ALA A 150 11.08 -2.23 19.78
C ALA A 150 10.87 -0.80 20.28
N TYR A 151 9.66 -0.26 20.15
CA TYR A 151 9.38 1.12 20.55
C TYR A 151 7.88 1.31 20.81
N ASP A 152 7.54 1.90 21.97
CA ASP A 152 6.14 2.11 22.41
C ASP A 152 5.54 3.45 21.95
N GLY A 153 6.34 4.36 21.38
CA GLY A 153 5.90 5.69 20.96
C GLY A 153 5.31 5.77 19.55
N TRP A 154 5.11 4.64 18.85
CA TRP A 154 4.44 4.63 17.56
C TRP A 154 3.00 5.13 17.69
N THR A 155 2.59 6.04 16.78
CA THR A 155 1.22 6.58 16.79
C THR A 155 0.33 5.88 15.78
N LEU A 156 0.88 5.51 14.62
CA LEU A 156 0.13 4.84 13.56
C LEU A 156 1.02 3.90 12.75
N CYS A 157 0.39 2.93 12.10
CA CYS A 157 1.01 2.16 11.06
C CYS A 157 0.14 2.12 9.80
N GLN A 158 0.80 2.13 8.64
CA GLN A 158 0.16 2.07 7.34
C GLN A 158 0.61 0.82 6.60
N PHE A 159 -0.33 0.04 6.06
CA PHE A 159 -0.01 -1.11 5.21
C PHE A 159 -1.12 -1.40 4.19
N LYS A 160 -0.77 -2.14 3.16
CA LYS A 160 -1.74 -2.59 2.15
C LYS A 160 -2.67 -3.63 2.75
N TYR A 161 -3.96 -3.43 2.61
CA TYR A 161 -4.95 -4.40 3.02
C TYR A 161 -6.17 -4.38 2.10
N SER A 162 -6.57 -5.56 1.65
CA SER A 162 -7.74 -5.79 0.82
C SER A 162 -8.27 -7.20 1.09
N TYR A 163 -9.42 -7.55 0.54
CA TYR A 163 -9.95 -8.91 0.67
C TYR A 163 -9.04 -10.00 0.06
N MET A 164 -8.00 -9.61 -0.70
CA MET A 164 -6.98 -10.51 -1.22
C MET A 164 -5.79 -10.73 -0.26
N ASP A 165 -5.58 -9.81 0.70
CA ASP A 165 -4.36 -9.75 1.53
C ASP A 165 -4.58 -10.26 2.96
N ILE A 166 -5.61 -11.05 3.23
CA ILE A 166 -5.99 -11.49 4.58
C ILE A 166 -4.85 -12.22 5.32
N ASP A 167 -4.10 -13.04 4.58
CA ASP A 167 -3.03 -13.89 5.11
C ASP A 167 -1.63 -13.38 4.74
N HIS A 168 -1.52 -12.15 4.23
CA HIS A 168 -0.27 -11.69 3.58
C HIS A 168 0.06 -10.23 3.93
N HIS A 169 1.29 -9.98 4.41
CA HIS A 169 1.96 -8.69 4.56
C HIS A 169 1.22 -7.55 5.28
N PRO A 170 0.97 -7.52 6.53
CA PRO A 170 1.04 -8.52 7.59
C PRO A 170 -0.29 -9.24 7.82
N GLY A 171 -1.28 -9.03 6.94
CA GLY A 171 -2.58 -9.67 6.96
C GLY A 171 -3.48 -9.20 8.10
N HIS A 172 -4.57 -9.95 8.32
CA HIS A 172 -5.54 -9.65 9.36
C HIS A 172 -4.92 -9.66 10.77
N GLY A 173 -4.00 -10.59 11.02
CA GLY A 173 -3.29 -10.62 12.31
C GLY A 173 -2.47 -9.36 12.59
N GLY A 174 -1.91 -8.76 11.55
CA GLY A 174 -1.18 -7.48 11.67
C GLY A 174 -2.09 -6.32 11.99
N LEU A 175 -3.29 -6.28 11.38
CA LEU A 175 -4.33 -5.30 11.66
C LEU A 175 -4.73 -5.36 13.14
N GLN A 176 -5.07 -6.55 13.65
CA GLN A 176 -5.42 -6.77 15.04
C GLN A 176 -4.30 -6.43 16.02
N LEU A 177 -3.05 -6.79 15.69
CA LEU A 177 -1.90 -6.48 16.54
C LEU A 177 -1.67 -4.98 16.67
N ALA A 178 -1.78 -4.23 15.58
CA ALA A 178 -1.61 -2.78 15.57
C ALA A 178 -2.68 -2.08 16.39
N ASP A 179 -3.95 -2.45 16.20
CA ASP A 179 -5.07 -1.94 16.98
C ASP A 179 -4.93 -2.27 18.48
N HIS A 180 -4.59 -3.51 18.82
CA HIS A 180 -4.36 -3.92 20.21
C HIS A 180 -3.22 -3.13 20.89
N LYS A 181 -2.23 -2.68 20.12
CA LYS A 181 -1.16 -1.80 20.59
C LYS A 181 -1.59 -0.34 20.68
N GLY A 182 -2.83 -0.01 20.31
CA GLY A 182 -3.38 1.35 20.34
C GLY A 182 -2.89 2.28 19.23
N LEU A 183 -2.42 1.71 18.11
CA LEU A 183 -2.02 2.48 16.94
C LEU A 183 -3.22 2.80 16.06
N GLY A 184 -3.19 3.98 15.42
CA GLY A 184 -4.04 4.23 14.27
C GLY A 184 -3.64 3.31 13.11
N VAL A 185 -4.60 2.57 12.56
CA VAL A 185 -4.37 1.69 11.42
C VAL A 185 -4.84 2.36 10.14
N VAL A 186 -3.88 2.68 9.28
CA VAL A 186 -4.12 3.30 7.98
C VAL A 186 -3.98 2.26 6.89
N VAL A 187 -5.06 2.00 6.18
CA VAL A 187 -5.05 1.04 5.06
C VAL A 187 -4.78 1.77 3.76
N SER A 188 -3.77 1.34 3.02
CA SER A 188 -3.47 1.81 1.67
C SER A 188 -3.78 0.75 0.61
N SER A 189 -4.01 1.19 -0.62
CA SER A 189 -4.28 0.31 -1.78
C SER A 189 -5.43 -0.69 -1.55
N PRO A 190 -6.60 -0.28 -1.04
CA PRO A 190 -7.72 -1.17 -0.70
C PRO A 190 -8.22 -1.96 -1.91
N LEU A 191 -8.03 -1.41 -3.11
CA LEU A 191 -8.41 -2.01 -4.40
C LEU A 191 -7.21 -2.43 -5.25
N LYS A 192 -6.02 -2.60 -4.63
CA LYS A 192 -4.76 -2.95 -5.33
C LYS A 192 -4.47 -2.04 -6.53
N GLY A 193 -4.60 -0.72 -6.34
CA GLY A 193 -4.46 0.25 -7.42
C GLY A 193 -5.60 0.18 -8.44
N ARG A 194 -6.80 -0.17 -8.00
CA ARG A 194 -8.04 -0.38 -8.75
C ARG A 194 -8.06 -1.65 -9.62
N ARG A 195 -7.08 -2.53 -9.55
CA ARG A 195 -7.09 -3.83 -10.25
C ARG A 195 -8.25 -4.74 -9.81
N LEU A 196 -8.73 -4.58 -8.57
CA LEU A 196 -9.89 -5.31 -8.06
C LEU A 196 -11.25 -4.74 -8.52
N SER A 197 -11.25 -3.73 -9.40
CA SER A 197 -12.49 -3.04 -9.77
C SER A 197 -12.64 -2.69 -11.26
N THR A 198 -11.57 -2.70 -12.05
CA THR A 198 -11.62 -2.21 -13.44
C THR A 198 -11.77 -3.32 -14.47
N ARG A 199 -11.00 -4.40 -14.36
CA ARG A 199 -11.06 -5.56 -15.27
C ARG A 199 -11.24 -6.82 -14.45
N LEU A 200 -12.48 -7.20 -14.25
CA LEU A 200 -12.79 -8.40 -13.48
C LEU A 200 -12.71 -9.65 -14.37
N PRO A 201 -12.03 -10.71 -13.93
CA PRO A 201 -12.16 -12.01 -14.58
C PRO A 201 -13.62 -12.46 -14.62
N ASP A 202 -14.01 -13.19 -15.66
CA ASP A 202 -15.38 -13.66 -15.86
C ASP A 202 -15.95 -14.42 -14.65
N THR A 203 -15.12 -15.23 -14.01
CA THR A 203 -15.48 -15.99 -12.80
C THR A 203 -15.86 -15.08 -11.66
N VAL A 204 -15.08 -14.03 -11.42
CA VAL A 204 -15.32 -13.01 -10.38
C VAL A 204 -16.55 -12.17 -10.71
N SER A 205 -16.64 -11.72 -11.97
CA SER A 205 -17.78 -10.93 -12.45
C SER A 205 -19.11 -11.67 -12.26
N LYS A 206 -19.16 -12.97 -12.57
CA LYS A 206 -20.35 -13.80 -12.36
C LYS A 206 -20.76 -13.89 -10.89
N ILE A 207 -19.81 -14.04 -9.96
CA ILE A 207 -20.11 -14.10 -8.53
C ILE A 207 -20.73 -12.79 -8.08
N LEU A 208 -20.12 -11.64 -8.40
CA LEU A 208 -20.61 -10.32 -8.00
C LEU A 208 -21.95 -9.97 -8.66
N THR A 209 -22.15 -10.36 -9.94
CA THR A 209 -23.41 -10.12 -10.65
C THR A 209 -24.56 -10.94 -10.05
N ASN A 210 -24.29 -12.15 -9.54
CA ASN A 210 -25.29 -13.01 -8.91
C ASN A 210 -25.49 -12.71 -7.42
N ALA A 211 -24.75 -11.76 -6.82
CA ALA A 211 -24.97 -11.35 -5.46
C ALA A 211 -26.44 -10.88 -5.22
N GLU A 212 -27.00 -11.18 -4.07
CA GLU A 212 -28.35 -10.73 -3.67
C GLU A 212 -28.42 -9.21 -3.65
N VAL A 213 -27.43 -8.57 -3.01
CA VAL A 213 -27.29 -7.12 -2.98
C VAL A 213 -26.38 -6.66 -4.13
N LYS A 214 -26.91 -5.76 -4.97
CA LYS A 214 -26.16 -5.24 -6.13
C LYS A 214 -25.30 -4.06 -5.71
N ARG A 215 -23.97 -4.23 -5.81
CA ARG A 215 -22.97 -3.19 -5.57
C ARG A 215 -21.94 -3.20 -6.68
N THR A 216 -21.28 -2.06 -6.88
CA THR A 216 -20.11 -2.01 -7.77
C THR A 216 -18.93 -2.79 -7.16
N PRO A 217 -17.98 -3.28 -7.96
CA PRO A 217 -16.77 -3.92 -7.44
C PRO A 217 -15.98 -3.00 -6.49
N ILE A 218 -15.98 -1.69 -6.75
CA ILE A 218 -15.37 -0.68 -5.88
C ILE A 218 -16.06 -0.66 -4.52
N GLU A 219 -17.41 -0.60 -4.52
CA GLU A 219 -18.20 -0.59 -3.29
C GLU A 219 -17.98 -1.87 -2.47
N TRP A 220 -17.96 -3.04 -3.10
CA TRP A 220 -17.66 -4.29 -2.43
C TRP A 220 -16.28 -4.26 -1.76
N GLY A 221 -15.25 -3.84 -2.49
CA GLY A 221 -13.88 -3.82 -1.98
C GLY A 221 -13.68 -2.82 -0.85
N LEU A 222 -14.18 -1.59 -0.98
CA LEU A 222 -14.04 -0.55 0.05
C LEU A 222 -14.84 -0.89 1.30
N ARG A 223 -16.11 -1.32 1.16
CA ARG A 223 -16.93 -1.74 2.31
C ARG A 223 -16.34 -2.94 3.03
N TRP A 224 -15.68 -3.85 2.31
CA TRP A 224 -15.00 -4.97 2.95
C TRP A 224 -13.87 -4.50 3.85
N VAL A 225 -13.08 -3.50 3.43
CA VAL A 225 -12.00 -2.95 4.28
C VAL A 225 -12.58 -2.20 5.48
N TRP A 226 -13.57 -1.35 5.27
CA TRP A 226 -14.22 -0.60 6.35
C TRP A 226 -15.03 -1.49 7.30
N ASN A 227 -15.35 -2.74 6.92
CA ASN A 227 -16.02 -3.69 7.82
C ASN A 227 -15.16 -4.08 9.04
N HIS A 228 -13.85 -3.82 8.99
CA HIS A 228 -12.92 -4.11 10.07
C HIS A 228 -12.85 -2.92 11.04
N PRO A 229 -13.28 -3.10 12.31
CA PRO A 229 -13.32 -2.00 13.29
C PRO A 229 -11.93 -1.47 13.66
N GLU A 230 -10.88 -2.25 13.41
CA GLU A 230 -9.49 -1.87 13.63
C GLU A 230 -9.00 -0.80 12.64
N VAL A 231 -9.67 -0.63 11.50
CA VAL A 231 -9.27 0.33 10.46
C VAL A 231 -9.69 1.74 10.82
N SER A 232 -8.72 2.62 11.04
CA SER A 232 -8.96 4.02 11.36
C SER A 232 -9.33 4.84 10.12
N THR A 233 -8.64 4.61 9.00
CA THR A 233 -8.90 5.30 7.72
C THR A 233 -8.38 4.49 6.54
N VAL A 234 -8.96 4.71 5.38
CA VAL A 234 -8.58 4.05 4.12
C VAL A 234 -8.13 5.10 3.12
N ILE A 235 -6.90 4.99 2.66
CA ILE A 235 -6.34 5.85 1.60
C ILE A 235 -6.74 5.26 0.24
N ASP A 236 -7.45 6.03 -0.57
CA ASP A 236 -7.49 5.79 -2.01
C ASP A 236 -6.79 6.94 -2.76
N ASP A 237 -5.99 6.57 -3.76
CA ASP A 237 -5.30 7.54 -4.61
C ASP A 237 -6.30 8.13 -5.62
N ILE A 238 -6.72 9.36 -5.37
CA ILE A 238 -7.78 10.03 -6.11
C ILE A 238 -7.18 10.92 -7.19
N GLY A 239 -7.55 10.66 -8.46
CA GLY A 239 -7.06 11.38 -9.62
C GLY A 239 -8.14 12.07 -10.46
N SER A 240 -9.42 11.93 -10.10
CA SER A 240 -10.52 12.57 -10.82
C SER A 240 -11.73 12.85 -9.91
N MET A 241 -12.54 13.83 -10.31
CA MET A 241 -13.76 14.21 -9.57
C MET A 241 -14.79 13.07 -9.55
N GLN A 242 -14.89 12.29 -10.62
CA GLN A 242 -15.77 11.13 -10.68
C GLN A 242 -15.39 10.09 -9.62
N GLN A 243 -14.09 9.80 -9.51
CA GLN A 243 -13.55 8.88 -8.51
C GLN A 243 -13.83 9.38 -7.10
N LEU A 244 -13.53 10.66 -6.82
CA LEU A 244 -13.80 11.27 -5.52
C LEU A 244 -15.29 11.15 -5.14
N THR A 245 -16.20 11.48 -6.05
CA THR A 245 -17.64 11.42 -5.81
C THR A 245 -18.10 10.00 -5.50
N GLU A 246 -17.60 8.99 -6.19
CA GLU A 246 -17.93 7.59 -5.93
C GLU A 246 -17.40 7.14 -4.57
N ASP A 247 -16.14 7.44 -4.25
CA ASP A 247 -15.50 7.03 -3.01
C ASP A 247 -16.17 7.70 -1.78
N LEU A 248 -16.52 8.99 -1.88
CA LEU A 248 -17.30 9.71 -0.84
C LEU A 248 -18.66 9.07 -0.62
N ARG A 249 -19.42 8.82 -1.68
CA ARG A 249 -20.73 8.16 -1.57
C ARG A 249 -20.64 6.81 -0.86
N ILE A 250 -19.57 6.05 -1.13
CA ILE A 250 -19.37 4.75 -0.50
C ILE A 250 -18.97 4.92 0.97
N SER A 251 -18.09 5.88 1.28
CA SER A 251 -17.64 6.14 2.65
C SER A 251 -18.78 6.60 3.58
N ASP A 252 -19.73 7.36 3.07
CA ASP A 252 -20.89 7.86 3.84
C ASP A 252 -21.79 6.74 4.37
N ILE A 253 -21.82 5.60 3.69
CA ILE A 253 -22.66 4.43 4.05
C ILE A 253 -21.85 3.27 4.61
N ALA A 254 -20.54 3.38 4.66
CA ALA A 254 -19.65 2.33 5.15
C ALA A 254 -19.51 2.44 6.68
N LEU A 255 -19.87 1.38 7.38
CA LEU A 255 -19.74 1.27 8.83
C LEU A 255 -18.96 0.00 9.17
N ALA A 256 -18.22 0.04 10.28
CA ALA A 256 -17.57 -1.15 10.81
C ALA A 256 -18.59 -2.23 11.16
N SER A 257 -18.24 -3.49 10.92
CA SER A 257 -19.08 -4.67 11.21
C SER A 257 -20.46 -4.62 10.54
N ASN A 258 -20.55 -4.01 9.35
CA ASN A 258 -21.83 -3.79 8.64
C ASN A 258 -22.08 -4.76 7.48
N LEU A 259 -21.14 -5.62 7.14
CA LEU A 259 -21.36 -6.70 6.19
C LEU A 259 -22.09 -7.87 6.88
N THR A 260 -23.10 -8.40 6.22
CA THR A 260 -23.75 -9.62 6.67
C THR A 260 -22.83 -10.84 6.48
N ILE A 261 -23.08 -11.93 7.21
CA ILE A 261 -22.34 -13.18 7.04
C ILE A 261 -22.39 -13.67 5.58
N SER A 262 -23.54 -13.52 4.91
CA SER A 262 -23.68 -13.90 3.50
C SER A 262 -22.78 -13.06 2.57
N GLU A 263 -22.64 -11.76 2.87
CA GLU A 263 -21.75 -10.86 2.12
C GLU A 263 -20.26 -11.17 2.38
N GLU A 264 -19.89 -11.52 3.60
CA GLU A 264 -18.52 -11.98 3.92
C GLU A 264 -18.18 -13.30 3.23
N ILE A 265 -19.12 -14.24 3.18
CA ILE A 265 -18.98 -15.50 2.41
C ILE A 265 -18.83 -15.18 0.93
N LEU A 266 -19.63 -14.28 0.37
CA LEU A 266 -19.52 -13.84 -1.03
C LEU A 266 -18.11 -13.31 -1.32
N MET A 267 -17.59 -12.42 -0.46
CA MET A 267 -16.25 -11.85 -0.64
C MET A 267 -15.15 -12.91 -0.51
N SER A 268 -15.35 -13.94 0.31
CA SER A 268 -14.46 -15.10 0.37
C SER A 268 -14.48 -15.89 -0.94
N GLN A 269 -15.66 -16.10 -1.54
CA GLN A 269 -15.79 -16.75 -2.85
C GLN A 269 -15.12 -15.94 -3.96
N VAL A 270 -15.27 -14.62 -3.94
CA VAL A 270 -14.58 -13.71 -4.87
C VAL A 270 -13.06 -13.86 -4.76
N ARG A 271 -12.52 -13.84 -3.54
CA ARG A 271 -11.09 -14.05 -3.26
C ARG A 271 -10.62 -15.41 -3.79
N ASP A 272 -11.37 -16.46 -3.52
CA ASP A 272 -11.00 -17.83 -3.93
C ASP A 272 -11.06 -17.97 -5.45
N ALA A 273 -12.01 -17.31 -6.13
CA ALA A 273 -12.07 -17.23 -7.58
C ALA A 273 -10.82 -16.56 -8.16
N TYR A 274 -10.36 -15.43 -7.60
CA TYR A 274 -9.08 -14.83 -8.00
C TYR A 274 -7.91 -15.78 -7.73
N ARG A 275 -7.84 -16.38 -6.55
CA ARG A 275 -6.76 -17.30 -6.17
C ARG A 275 -6.68 -18.53 -7.09
N SER A 276 -7.80 -18.99 -7.62
CA SER A 276 -7.84 -20.10 -8.58
C SER A 276 -7.18 -19.76 -9.92
N LEU A 277 -7.03 -18.48 -10.24
CA LEU A 277 -6.37 -18.00 -11.45
C LEU A 277 -4.84 -17.94 -11.34
N LYS A 278 -4.26 -18.21 -10.15
CA LYS A 278 -2.80 -18.19 -9.95
C LYS A 278 -2.12 -19.26 -10.83
N PRO A 279 -1.28 -18.86 -11.80
CA PRO A 279 -0.56 -19.85 -12.62
C PRO A 279 0.56 -20.56 -11.83
N VAL A 280 1.07 -19.94 -10.77
CA VAL A 280 2.14 -20.52 -9.93
C VAL A 280 1.65 -20.61 -8.48
N PRO A 281 1.48 -21.82 -7.90
CA PRO A 281 1.00 -21.99 -6.52
C PRO A 281 2.10 -21.71 -5.49
N CYS A 282 2.86 -20.63 -5.66
CA CYS A 282 3.90 -20.19 -4.73
C CYS A 282 3.27 -19.61 -3.46
N THR A 283 3.73 -20.09 -2.30
CA THR A 283 3.29 -19.61 -0.97
C THR A 283 4.21 -18.55 -0.39
N ALA A 284 5.21 -18.09 -1.14
CA ALA A 284 6.23 -17.13 -0.71
C ALA A 284 7.01 -17.56 0.56
N CYS A 285 7.06 -18.86 0.87
CA CYS A 285 7.75 -19.40 2.06
C CYS A 285 9.28 -19.21 2.05
N ARG A 286 9.86 -18.74 0.95
CA ARG A 286 11.29 -18.47 0.75
C ARG A 286 12.23 -19.67 0.94
N SER A 287 11.72 -20.90 1.08
CA SER A 287 12.57 -22.11 1.21
C SER A 287 13.54 -22.32 0.04
N CYS A 288 13.19 -21.82 -1.16
CA CYS A 288 14.05 -21.83 -2.35
C CYS A 288 15.20 -20.80 -2.29
N MET A 289 15.22 -19.93 -1.28
CA MET A 289 16.25 -18.90 -1.10
C MET A 289 17.34 -19.36 -0.12
N PRO A 290 18.55 -18.77 -0.13
CA PRO A 290 19.05 -17.82 -1.14
C PRO A 290 19.36 -18.48 -2.49
N CYS A 291 19.13 -17.74 -3.59
CA CYS A 291 19.60 -18.12 -4.91
C CYS A 291 21.08 -17.69 -5.10
N PRO A 292 21.99 -18.56 -5.59
CA PRO A 292 23.38 -18.18 -5.83
C PRO A 292 23.54 -17.02 -6.82
N MET A 293 22.58 -16.86 -7.74
CA MET A 293 22.54 -15.79 -8.73
C MET A 293 21.68 -14.60 -8.28
N ASN A 294 21.33 -14.52 -7.00
CA ASN A 294 20.55 -13.44 -6.40
C ASN A 294 19.16 -13.22 -7.04
N ILE A 295 18.54 -14.27 -7.58
CA ILE A 295 17.20 -14.21 -8.18
C ILE A 295 16.17 -14.39 -7.05
N ASP A 296 15.33 -13.40 -6.79
CA ASP A 296 14.23 -13.49 -5.80
C ASP A 296 13.03 -14.21 -6.42
N VAL A 297 13.11 -15.54 -6.48
CA VAL A 297 12.08 -16.41 -7.08
C VAL A 297 10.68 -16.16 -6.49
N PRO A 298 10.47 -16.07 -5.16
CA PRO A 298 9.15 -15.79 -4.60
C PRO A 298 8.56 -14.45 -5.07
N ARG A 299 9.37 -13.39 -5.10
CA ARG A 299 8.91 -12.07 -5.55
C ARG A 299 8.56 -12.04 -7.03
N ILE A 300 9.37 -12.69 -7.85
CA ILE A 300 9.12 -12.82 -9.29
C ILE A 300 7.81 -13.55 -9.55
N PHE A 301 7.53 -14.64 -8.82
CA PHE A 301 6.26 -15.38 -8.94
C PHE A 301 5.06 -14.60 -8.42
N GLU A 302 5.22 -13.77 -7.41
CA GLU A 302 4.18 -12.85 -6.97
C GLU A 302 3.78 -11.89 -8.09
N LEU A 303 4.77 -11.25 -8.74
CA LEU A 303 4.54 -10.36 -9.87
C LEU A 303 3.89 -11.06 -11.06
N TYR A 304 4.35 -12.27 -11.39
CA TYR A 304 3.76 -13.08 -12.47
C TYR A 304 2.33 -13.49 -12.18
N ASN A 305 2.04 -13.94 -10.95
CA ASN A 305 0.70 -14.26 -10.51
C ASN A 305 -0.22 -13.05 -10.58
N ASP A 306 0.25 -11.89 -10.12
CA ASP A 306 -0.51 -10.64 -10.17
C ASP A 306 -0.86 -10.25 -11.61
N ALA A 307 0.07 -10.37 -12.55
CA ALA A 307 -0.16 -10.08 -13.96
C ALA A 307 -1.30 -10.93 -14.55
N VAL A 308 -1.32 -12.22 -14.23
CA VAL A 308 -2.34 -13.14 -14.75
C VAL A 308 -3.67 -13.01 -14.00
N MET A 309 -3.63 -12.96 -12.67
CA MET A 309 -4.84 -12.93 -11.84
C MET A 309 -5.68 -11.67 -12.08
N TYR A 310 -5.03 -10.54 -12.34
CA TYR A 310 -5.71 -9.25 -12.52
C TYR A 310 -5.77 -8.80 -13.98
N ASP A 311 -5.36 -9.64 -14.92
CA ASP A 311 -5.26 -9.29 -16.35
C ASP A 311 -4.54 -7.94 -16.57
N ASP A 312 -3.46 -7.73 -15.83
CA ASP A 312 -2.65 -6.51 -15.83
C ASP A 312 -1.16 -6.86 -15.89
N PRO A 313 -0.61 -7.13 -17.08
CA PRO A 313 0.82 -7.43 -17.21
C PRO A 313 1.70 -6.18 -17.07
N ASP A 314 1.17 -4.99 -17.29
CA ASP A 314 1.94 -3.75 -17.36
C ASP A 314 2.48 -3.33 -15.98
N THR A 315 1.61 -3.28 -14.98
CA THR A 315 1.99 -2.85 -13.63
C THR A 315 3.05 -3.75 -13.00
N PRO A 316 2.89 -5.09 -12.96
CA PRO A 316 3.93 -5.99 -12.47
C PRO A 316 5.23 -5.95 -13.29
N SER A 317 5.14 -5.77 -14.60
CA SER A 317 6.31 -5.61 -15.48
C SER A 317 7.14 -4.37 -15.13
N VAL A 318 6.48 -3.25 -14.82
CA VAL A 318 7.16 -2.04 -14.33
C VAL A 318 7.85 -2.30 -12.98
N CYS A 319 7.18 -3.00 -12.05
CA CYS A 319 7.76 -3.38 -10.78
C CYS A 319 8.98 -4.31 -10.97
N PHE A 320 8.85 -5.32 -11.82
CA PHE A 320 9.92 -6.27 -12.16
C PHE A 320 11.20 -5.56 -12.62
N ARG A 321 11.06 -4.59 -13.54
CA ARG A 321 12.19 -3.80 -14.02
C ARG A 321 12.77 -2.86 -12.97
N LYS A 322 11.91 -2.15 -12.21
CA LYS A 322 12.35 -1.20 -11.16
C LYS A 322 13.06 -1.89 -10.00
N GLU A 323 12.65 -3.11 -9.66
CA GLU A 323 13.28 -3.93 -8.62
C GLU A 323 14.58 -4.59 -9.12
N GLY A 324 14.90 -4.49 -10.41
CA GLY A 324 16.14 -4.98 -11.01
C GLY A 324 16.24 -6.49 -11.07
N HIS A 325 15.10 -7.19 -11.23
CA HIS A 325 15.09 -8.65 -11.38
C HIS A 325 15.74 -9.07 -12.70
N GLN A 326 16.70 -9.99 -12.62
CA GLN A 326 17.49 -10.49 -13.76
C GLN A 326 17.38 -12.02 -13.84
N ILE A 327 16.28 -12.52 -14.40
CA ILE A 327 16.05 -13.96 -14.57
C ILE A 327 17.10 -14.58 -15.51
N GLU A 328 17.60 -13.80 -16.45
CA GLU A 328 18.62 -14.19 -17.45
C GLU A 328 19.91 -14.70 -16.81
N ASN A 329 20.22 -14.25 -15.59
CA ASN A 329 21.39 -14.71 -14.83
C ASN A 329 21.22 -16.12 -14.27
N CYS A 330 20.08 -16.78 -14.47
CA CYS A 330 19.83 -18.11 -13.95
C CYS A 330 20.74 -19.15 -14.61
N THR A 331 21.59 -19.81 -13.81
CA THR A 331 22.48 -20.89 -14.27
C THR A 331 21.80 -22.27 -14.29
N GLU A 332 20.49 -22.32 -14.00
CA GLU A 332 19.69 -23.56 -13.95
C GLU A 332 20.27 -24.62 -12.98
N CYS A 333 20.95 -24.21 -11.91
CA CYS A 333 21.61 -25.11 -10.96
C CYS A 333 20.67 -26.06 -10.19
N GLY A 334 19.36 -25.86 -10.26
CA GLY A 334 18.33 -26.73 -9.67
C GLY A 334 18.15 -26.63 -8.15
N LEU A 335 18.93 -25.85 -7.42
CA LEU A 335 18.83 -25.73 -5.95
C LEU A 335 17.44 -25.28 -5.47
N CYS A 336 16.82 -24.36 -6.20
CA CYS A 336 15.47 -23.89 -5.90
C CYS A 336 14.40 -24.98 -6.06
N LEU A 337 14.57 -25.89 -7.05
CA LEU A 337 13.69 -27.03 -7.27
C LEU A 337 13.76 -28.03 -6.10
N GLN A 338 14.99 -28.34 -5.64
CA GLN A 338 15.20 -29.29 -4.55
C GLN A 338 14.61 -28.80 -3.21
N ARG A 339 14.60 -27.49 -3.01
CA ARG A 339 14.13 -26.86 -1.77
C ARG A 339 12.65 -26.52 -1.77
N CYS A 340 11.98 -26.58 -2.90
CA CYS A 340 10.58 -26.20 -3.02
C CYS A 340 9.65 -27.29 -2.49
N GLY A 341 9.06 -27.08 -1.31
CA GLY A 341 8.07 -28.00 -0.72
C GLY A 341 6.76 -28.11 -1.50
N MET A 342 6.51 -27.15 -2.43
CA MET A 342 5.33 -27.18 -3.31
C MET A 342 5.59 -27.87 -4.66
N SER A 343 6.78 -28.41 -4.89
CA SER A 343 7.18 -29.09 -6.13
C SER A 343 6.91 -28.25 -7.40
N ILE A 344 7.06 -26.94 -7.32
CA ILE A 344 6.84 -26.04 -8.45
C ILE A 344 7.93 -26.23 -9.50
N ALA A 345 7.57 -26.30 -10.78
CA ALA A 345 8.50 -26.30 -11.91
C ALA A 345 9.15 -24.90 -12.09
N ILE A 346 9.97 -24.47 -11.11
CA ILE A 346 10.46 -23.10 -10.97
C ILE A 346 11.14 -22.61 -12.24
N LEU A 347 12.02 -23.39 -12.86
CA LEU A 347 12.75 -22.96 -14.06
C LEU A 347 11.80 -22.68 -15.23
N GLU A 348 10.80 -23.50 -15.42
CA GLU A 348 9.78 -23.31 -16.45
C GLU A 348 8.99 -22.02 -16.19
N ARG A 349 8.52 -21.83 -14.95
CA ARG A 349 7.76 -20.62 -14.57
C ARG A 349 8.60 -19.33 -14.63
N LEU A 350 9.89 -19.39 -14.37
CA LEU A 350 10.80 -18.25 -14.58
C LEU A 350 10.90 -17.89 -16.08
N ARG A 351 10.97 -18.90 -16.95
CA ARG A 351 10.97 -18.69 -18.42
C ARG A 351 9.64 -18.08 -18.89
N ASP A 352 8.50 -18.53 -18.35
CA ASP A 352 7.19 -17.96 -18.66
C ASP A 352 7.11 -16.49 -18.22
N THR A 353 7.64 -16.19 -17.02
CA THR A 353 7.72 -14.82 -16.51
C THR A 353 8.60 -13.93 -17.39
N LEU A 354 9.73 -14.44 -17.84
CA LEU A 354 10.63 -13.73 -18.75
C LEU A 354 9.97 -13.43 -20.10
N ARG A 355 9.20 -14.38 -20.66
CA ARG A 355 8.41 -14.13 -21.89
C ARG A 355 7.36 -13.03 -21.69
N MET A 356 6.76 -12.95 -20.51
CA MET A 356 5.74 -11.94 -20.21
C MET A 356 6.34 -10.56 -19.92
N PHE A 357 7.42 -10.48 -19.14
CA PHE A 357 8.01 -9.23 -18.66
C PHE A 357 9.31 -8.82 -19.37
N GLY A 358 10.00 -9.80 -19.96
CA GLY A 358 11.16 -9.58 -20.82
C GLY A 358 10.72 -8.78 -22.03
N GLY A 359 11.11 -7.51 -22.08
CA GLY A 359 10.64 -6.56 -23.06
C GLY A 359 10.82 -7.05 -24.50
N LYS A 360 9.94 -6.60 -25.37
CA LYS A 360 10.24 -6.52 -26.79
C LYS A 360 11.58 -5.79 -26.90
N GLU A 361 12.56 -6.46 -27.48
CA GLU A 361 13.74 -5.77 -28.00
C GLU A 361 13.27 -4.56 -28.78
N VAL A 362 13.74 -3.38 -28.39
CA VAL A 362 13.57 -2.14 -29.14
C VAL A 362 14.54 -2.17 -30.30
#